data_a8f4d9512a9729b421da014f389fb9f8
#
_entry.id   a8f4d9512a9729b421da014f389fb9f8
#
_cell.length_a   1.000
_cell.length_b   1.000
_cell.length_c   1.000
_cell.angle_alpha   90.00
_cell.angle_beta   90.00
_cell.angle_gamma   90.00
#
_symmetry.space_group_name_H-M   'P 1'
#
loop_
_entity.id
_entity.type
_entity.pdbx_description
1 polymer ?
#
loop_
_entity_poly.entity_id
_entity_poly.type
_entity_poly.pdbx_seq_one_letter_code
_entity_poly.pdbx_strand_id
1 'polypeptide(L)'
;AADRWLHWARDLDTPASEHAIAISRPAPTPPVAARPRRLSVTQIDTWMRDPYAIYARHILALQALDPIDADPAQAEYGAVVHQALDAFLRRYPDQLPASALECLLAEGQTAFGRLVDRPGVRAFWWPRFERIARWFLDQERLRRPGLTACATEIKGEMNLSAPLGPFLLTAKADRIDVLADGTLAIIDYKTGSVPKKGEVEAGLSPQLPLEAAIAQAGGFASVPRARVGCLEYWRLSGGIPPGTIEAINSGPELVAAAAAGLERLVAAFDREETPYLSQPRPAAAPRYSDYGHLARIKEWSAGAEDDG
;
A
#
# COMPACT_ATOMS: atom_id res chain seq x y z
N ALA A 1 -14.70 -31.15 -41.81
CA ALA A 1 -15.20 -31.33 -40.41
C ALA A 1 -14.64 -30.25 -39.47
N ALA A 2 -13.36 -29.94 -39.51
CA ALA A 2 -12.73 -28.90 -38.63
C ALA A 2 -13.32 -27.52 -38.86
N ASP A 3 -13.61 -27.12 -40.10
CA ASP A 3 -14.19 -25.81 -40.45
C ASP A 3 -15.56 -25.58 -39.84
N ARG A 4 -16.35 -26.64 -39.65
CA ARG A 4 -17.66 -26.53 -39.03
C ARG A 4 -17.60 -26.21 -37.55
N TRP A 5 -16.64 -26.78 -36.83
CA TRP A 5 -16.43 -26.48 -35.41
C TRP A 5 -15.86 -25.08 -35.18
N LEU A 6 -14.97 -24.64 -36.06
CA LEU A 6 -14.47 -23.26 -36.04
C LEU A 6 -15.57 -22.24 -36.37
N HIS A 7 -16.50 -22.58 -37.25
CA HIS A 7 -17.64 -21.71 -37.52
C HIS A 7 -18.55 -21.58 -36.29
N TRP A 8 -18.91 -22.69 -35.66
CA TRP A 8 -19.70 -22.65 -34.44
C TRP A 8 -19.01 -21.89 -33.28
N ALA A 9 -17.70 -22.06 -33.12
CA ALA A 9 -16.96 -21.29 -32.13
C ALA A 9 -17.03 -19.78 -32.39
N ARG A 10 -16.90 -19.37 -33.66
CA ARG A 10 -17.07 -17.95 -34.05
C ARG A 10 -18.47 -17.44 -33.80
N ASP A 11 -19.51 -18.24 -34.14
CA ASP A 11 -20.90 -17.87 -33.92
C ASP A 11 -21.21 -17.68 -32.43
N LEU A 12 -20.61 -18.49 -31.55
CA LEU A 12 -20.73 -18.35 -30.09
C LEU A 12 -20.09 -17.07 -29.57
N ASP A 13 -18.96 -16.65 -30.18
CA ASP A 13 -18.20 -15.49 -29.75
C ASP A 13 -18.65 -14.18 -30.45
N THR A 14 -19.51 -14.29 -31.48
CA THR A 14 -19.98 -13.13 -32.24
C THR A 14 -21.48 -12.93 -31.98
N PRO A 15 -21.87 -12.07 -31.04
CA PRO A 15 -23.30 -11.77 -30.83
C PRO A 15 -23.88 -11.10 -32.08
N ALA A 16 -25.14 -11.39 -32.41
CA ALA A 16 -25.87 -10.63 -33.39
C ALA A 16 -25.83 -9.13 -32.99
N SER A 17 -25.64 -8.24 -33.97
CA SER A 17 -25.47 -6.79 -33.70
C SER A 17 -26.63 -6.20 -32.88
N GLU A 18 -27.82 -6.72 -33.03
CA GLU A 18 -29.02 -6.36 -32.26
C GLU A 18 -29.00 -6.83 -30.80
N HIS A 19 -28.08 -7.74 -30.44
CA HIS A 19 -27.87 -8.24 -29.07
C HIS A 19 -26.57 -7.72 -28.44
N ALA A 20 -25.84 -6.89 -29.14
CA ALA A 20 -24.63 -6.25 -28.61
C ALA A 20 -25.05 -5.16 -27.60
N ILE A 21 -24.94 -5.48 -26.30
CA ILE A 21 -25.23 -4.53 -25.23
C ILE A 21 -23.91 -3.99 -24.71
N ALA A 22 -23.75 -2.66 -24.71
CA ALA A 22 -22.63 -2.01 -24.07
C ALA A 22 -22.65 -2.31 -22.56
N ILE A 23 -21.55 -2.81 -22.04
CA ILE A 23 -21.43 -3.14 -20.64
C ILE A 23 -21.21 -1.85 -19.85
N SER A 24 -22.05 -1.65 -18.85
CA SER A 24 -21.85 -0.57 -17.89
C SER A 24 -20.81 -0.93 -16.82
N ARG A 25 -20.18 0.09 -16.28
CA ARG A 25 -19.26 -0.04 -15.15
C ARG A 25 -19.96 -0.71 -13.97
N PRO A 26 -19.41 -1.78 -13.36
CA PRO A 26 -20.03 -2.45 -12.23
C PRO A 26 -20.10 -1.54 -11.00
N ALA A 27 -21.28 -1.51 -10.38
CA ALA A 27 -21.61 -0.64 -9.26
C ALA A 27 -22.48 -1.39 -8.23
N PRO A 28 -21.98 -2.51 -7.63
CA PRO A 28 -22.77 -3.28 -6.68
C PRO A 28 -23.08 -2.49 -5.42
N THR A 29 -24.29 -2.67 -4.88
CA THR A 29 -24.77 -2.08 -3.63
C THR A 29 -25.09 -3.18 -2.61
N PRO A 30 -24.06 -3.79 -1.99
CA PRO A 30 -24.29 -4.84 -1.01
C PRO A 30 -25.01 -4.31 0.22
N PRO A 31 -25.77 -5.17 0.94
CA PRO A 31 -26.40 -4.79 2.20
C PRO A 31 -25.39 -4.17 3.16
N VAL A 32 -25.80 -3.16 3.91
CA VAL A 32 -24.90 -2.41 4.80
C VAL A 32 -24.24 -3.32 5.84
N ALA A 33 -24.96 -4.31 6.34
CA ALA A 33 -24.44 -5.30 7.30
C ALA A 33 -23.27 -6.15 6.76
N ALA A 34 -23.14 -6.27 5.43
CA ALA A 34 -22.03 -7.00 4.80
C ALA A 34 -20.79 -6.12 4.55
N ARG A 35 -20.91 -4.79 4.73
CA ARG A 35 -19.83 -3.85 4.46
C ARG A 35 -18.75 -3.90 5.55
N PRO A 36 -17.45 -3.82 5.19
CA PRO A 36 -16.38 -3.96 6.16
C PRO A 36 -16.40 -2.82 7.19
N ARG A 37 -16.27 -3.18 8.47
CA ARG A 37 -16.12 -2.22 9.60
C ARG A 37 -14.67 -2.12 10.09
N ARG A 38 -13.75 -2.76 9.39
CA ARG A 38 -12.31 -2.74 9.67
C ARG A 38 -11.53 -2.77 8.36
N LEU A 39 -10.68 -1.77 8.16
CA LEU A 39 -9.75 -1.71 7.03
C LEU A 39 -8.40 -1.15 7.48
N SER A 40 -7.33 -1.53 6.76
CA SER A 40 -6.01 -0.95 6.96
C SER A 40 -5.86 0.37 6.20
N VAL A 41 -4.88 1.19 6.58
CA VAL A 41 -4.56 2.45 5.88
C VAL A 41 -4.31 2.24 4.38
N THR A 42 -3.67 1.14 3.99
CA THR A 42 -3.45 0.78 2.58
C THR A 42 -4.74 0.37 1.87
N GLN A 43 -5.67 -0.28 2.60
CA GLN A 43 -6.98 -0.61 2.06
C GLN A 43 -7.88 0.62 1.91
N ILE A 44 -7.69 1.66 2.72
CA ILE A 44 -8.36 2.96 2.53
C ILE A 44 -7.93 3.60 1.21
N ASP A 45 -6.64 3.58 0.87
CA ASP A 45 -6.16 4.04 -0.44
C ASP A 45 -6.85 3.27 -1.59
N THR A 46 -6.91 1.95 -1.48
CA THR A 46 -7.65 1.10 -2.43
C THR A 46 -9.13 1.48 -2.49
N TRP A 47 -9.79 1.66 -1.34
CA TRP A 47 -11.22 2.01 -1.27
C TRP A 47 -11.55 3.33 -1.96
N MET A 48 -10.66 4.31 -1.84
CA MET A 48 -10.81 5.61 -2.48
C MET A 48 -10.63 5.56 -4.01
N ARG A 49 -9.74 4.69 -4.49
CA ARG A 49 -9.37 4.58 -5.91
C ARG A 49 -10.24 3.57 -6.67
N ASP A 50 -10.56 2.45 -6.03
CA ASP A 50 -11.34 1.34 -6.59
C ASP A 50 -12.20 0.67 -5.51
N PRO A 51 -13.36 1.25 -5.16
CA PRO A 51 -14.29 0.64 -4.22
C PRO A 51 -14.67 -0.80 -4.57
N TYR A 52 -14.77 -1.12 -5.86
CA TYR A 52 -15.09 -2.48 -6.31
C TYR A 52 -14.07 -3.51 -5.84
N ALA A 53 -12.79 -3.15 -5.74
CA ALA A 53 -11.76 -4.04 -5.20
C ALA A 53 -12.02 -4.38 -3.72
N ILE A 54 -12.51 -3.43 -2.94
CA ILE A 54 -12.93 -3.68 -1.54
C ILE A 54 -14.15 -4.58 -1.48
N TYR A 55 -15.14 -4.38 -2.35
CA TYR A 55 -16.29 -5.27 -2.49
C TYR A 55 -15.87 -6.70 -2.83
N ALA A 56 -15.04 -6.89 -3.85
CA ALA A 56 -14.58 -8.20 -4.26
C ALA A 56 -13.79 -8.91 -3.16
N ARG A 57 -12.88 -8.20 -2.49
CA ARG A 57 -11.99 -8.77 -1.48
C ARG A 57 -12.69 -9.06 -0.15
N HIS A 58 -13.51 -8.12 0.36
CA HIS A 58 -14.05 -8.20 1.72
C HIS A 58 -15.48 -8.69 1.80
N ILE A 59 -16.27 -8.50 0.75
CA ILE A 59 -17.69 -8.91 0.74
C ILE A 59 -17.85 -10.23 -0.02
N LEU A 60 -17.24 -10.34 -1.19
CA LEU A 60 -17.23 -11.61 -1.94
C LEU A 60 -16.15 -12.59 -1.48
N ALA A 61 -15.20 -12.15 -0.61
CA ALA A 61 -14.07 -12.92 -0.11
C ALA A 61 -13.20 -13.54 -1.22
N LEU A 62 -13.10 -12.87 -2.37
CA LEU A 62 -12.28 -13.33 -3.49
C LEU A 62 -10.81 -12.97 -3.27
N GLN A 63 -9.93 -13.88 -3.63
CA GLN A 63 -8.49 -13.70 -3.62
C GLN A 63 -7.92 -14.12 -4.97
N ALA A 64 -6.94 -13.36 -5.47
CA ALA A 64 -6.19 -13.78 -6.65
C ALA A 64 -5.41 -15.06 -6.33
N LEU A 65 -5.43 -16.00 -7.26
CA LEU A 65 -4.57 -17.19 -7.15
C LEU A 65 -3.18 -16.83 -7.66
N ASP A 66 -2.16 -17.22 -6.89
CA ASP A 66 -0.80 -17.13 -7.36
C ASP A 66 -0.60 -18.08 -8.54
N PRO A 67 0.10 -17.65 -9.63
CA PRO A 67 0.46 -18.55 -10.71
C PRO A 67 1.32 -19.71 -10.18
N ILE A 68 1.10 -20.93 -10.72
CA ILE A 68 1.97 -22.06 -10.44
C ILE A 68 3.38 -21.71 -10.95
N ASP A 69 4.40 -21.92 -10.12
CA ASP A 69 5.82 -21.60 -10.41
C ASP A 69 6.08 -20.12 -10.74
N ALA A 70 5.31 -19.19 -10.15
CA ALA A 70 5.57 -17.78 -10.31
C ALA A 70 7.02 -17.42 -9.91
N ASP A 71 7.68 -16.65 -10.77
CA ASP A 71 8.95 -16.04 -10.37
C ASP A 71 8.70 -15.03 -9.24
N PRO A 72 9.64 -14.87 -8.31
CA PRO A 72 9.53 -13.89 -7.24
C PRO A 72 9.23 -12.50 -7.79
N ALA A 73 8.15 -11.90 -7.30
CA ALA A 73 7.67 -10.61 -7.77
C ALA A 73 8.29 -9.44 -6.97
N GLN A 74 8.11 -8.22 -7.48
CA GLN A 74 8.60 -7.00 -6.84
C GLN A 74 8.06 -6.82 -5.41
N ALA A 75 6.88 -7.34 -5.10
CA ALA A 75 6.29 -7.32 -3.76
C ALA A 75 7.10 -8.18 -2.77
N GLU A 76 7.55 -9.38 -3.19
CA GLU A 76 8.42 -10.23 -2.36
C GLU A 76 9.77 -9.56 -2.10
N TYR A 77 10.36 -8.92 -3.14
CA TYR A 77 11.57 -8.13 -2.95
C TYR A 77 11.38 -7.04 -1.89
N GLY A 78 10.27 -6.30 -1.96
CA GLY A 78 9.92 -5.30 -0.96
C GLY A 78 9.84 -5.90 0.45
N ALA A 79 9.09 -6.99 0.60
CA ALA A 79 8.92 -7.66 1.89
C ALA A 79 10.26 -8.12 2.50
N VAL A 80 11.15 -8.68 1.70
CA VAL A 80 12.49 -9.13 2.14
C VAL A 80 13.36 -7.94 2.58
N VAL A 81 13.34 -6.82 1.84
CA VAL A 81 14.07 -5.61 2.22
C VAL A 81 13.56 -5.07 3.55
N HIS A 82 12.24 -4.93 3.74
CA HIS A 82 11.64 -4.46 5.00
C HIS A 82 12.01 -5.38 6.15
N GLN A 83 11.92 -6.70 5.96
CA GLN A 83 12.27 -7.69 6.99
C GLN A 83 13.75 -7.57 7.42
N ALA A 84 14.67 -7.38 6.48
CA ALA A 84 16.09 -7.23 6.78
C ALA A 84 16.37 -5.94 7.57
N LEU A 85 15.75 -4.84 7.18
CA LEU A 85 15.91 -3.55 7.87
C LEU A 85 15.29 -3.58 9.28
N ASP A 86 14.10 -4.17 9.43
CA ASP A 86 13.45 -4.37 10.73
C ASP A 86 14.31 -5.21 11.66
N ALA A 87 14.79 -6.37 11.21
CA ALA A 87 15.64 -7.25 12.00
C ALA A 87 16.91 -6.54 12.47
N PHE A 88 17.54 -5.78 11.59
CA PHE A 88 18.73 -4.99 11.92
C PHE A 88 18.43 -3.89 12.94
N LEU A 89 17.37 -3.10 12.76
CA LEU A 89 17.02 -2.02 13.69
C LEU A 89 16.62 -2.54 15.07
N ARG A 90 15.89 -3.65 15.15
CA ARG A 90 15.55 -4.31 16.42
C ARG A 90 16.77 -4.86 17.15
N ARG A 91 17.74 -5.37 16.41
CA ARG A 91 18.97 -5.92 17.00
C ARG A 91 19.91 -4.83 17.50
N TYR A 92 19.91 -3.68 16.84
CA TYR A 92 20.77 -2.53 17.16
C TYR A 92 19.95 -1.24 17.31
N PRO A 93 19.11 -1.15 18.36
CA PRO A 93 18.19 -0.02 18.50
C PRO A 93 18.92 1.30 18.79
N ASP A 94 19.95 1.27 19.63
CA ASP A 94 20.61 2.47 20.16
C ASP A 94 21.84 2.87 19.35
N GLN A 95 22.75 1.94 19.12
CA GLN A 95 24.05 2.22 18.49
C GLN A 95 24.35 1.27 17.33
N LEU A 96 24.96 1.82 16.29
CA LEU A 96 25.43 1.00 15.19
C LEU A 96 26.71 0.25 15.60
N PRO A 97 26.81 -1.06 15.34
CA PRO A 97 28.03 -1.82 15.57
C PRO A 97 29.14 -1.36 14.62
N ALA A 98 30.39 -1.60 14.99
CA ALA A 98 31.54 -1.26 14.13
C ALA A 98 31.45 -1.94 12.75
N SER A 99 30.97 -3.18 12.71
CA SER A 99 30.70 -3.95 11.49
C SER A 99 29.25 -3.83 10.98
N ALA A 100 28.64 -2.64 11.07
CA ALA A 100 27.22 -2.45 10.77
C ALA A 100 26.81 -2.97 9.39
N LEU A 101 27.65 -2.79 8.37
CA LEU A 101 27.35 -3.28 7.02
C LEU A 101 27.31 -4.80 6.96
N GLU A 102 28.29 -5.47 7.57
CA GLU A 102 28.34 -6.94 7.61
C GLU A 102 27.13 -7.49 8.36
N CYS A 103 26.76 -6.85 9.48
CA CYS A 103 25.57 -7.23 10.25
C CYS A 103 24.28 -7.06 9.44
N LEU A 104 24.09 -5.95 8.74
CA LEU A 104 22.90 -5.71 7.91
C LEU A 104 22.85 -6.67 6.72
N LEU A 105 23.99 -6.97 6.10
CA LEU A 105 24.04 -7.95 5.03
C LEU A 105 23.71 -9.38 5.53
N ALA A 106 24.12 -9.73 6.75
CA ALA A 106 23.76 -11.01 7.37
C ALA A 106 22.25 -11.11 7.65
N GLU A 107 21.62 -10.03 8.15
CA GLU A 107 20.15 -9.98 8.26
C GLU A 107 19.49 -10.08 6.89
N GLY A 108 20.05 -9.44 5.86
CA GLY A 108 19.62 -9.61 4.48
C GLY A 108 19.69 -11.05 4.00
N GLN A 109 20.81 -11.75 4.20
CA GLN A 109 20.94 -13.16 3.84
C GLN A 109 19.88 -14.02 4.52
N THR A 110 19.60 -13.74 5.78
CA THR A 110 18.55 -14.45 6.53
C THR A 110 17.16 -14.18 5.94
N ALA A 111 16.84 -12.93 5.63
CA ALA A 111 15.55 -12.53 5.08
C ALA A 111 15.33 -13.07 3.65
N PHE A 112 16.37 -13.04 2.80
CA PHE A 112 16.31 -13.63 1.46
C PHE A 112 16.19 -15.16 1.51
N GLY A 113 16.79 -15.82 2.50
CA GLY A 113 16.71 -17.27 2.68
C GLY A 113 17.00 -18.03 1.38
N ARG A 114 16.13 -18.96 1.00
CA ARG A 114 16.28 -19.75 -0.24
C ARG A 114 16.06 -18.97 -1.54
N LEU A 115 15.53 -17.76 -1.47
CA LEU A 115 15.36 -16.94 -2.68
C LEU A 115 16.72 -16.62 -3.34
N VAL A 116 17.80 -16.50 -2.55
CA VAL A 116 19.17 -16.28 -3.07
C VAL A 116 19.66 -17.43 -3.94
N ASP A 117 19.13 -18.64 -3.78
CA ASP A 117 19.50 -19.78 -4.60
C ASP A 117 19.00 -19.64 -6.05
N ARG A 118 18.01 -18.79 -6.29
CA ARG A 118 17.52 -18.49 -7.65
C ARG A 118 18.49 -17.57 -8.38
N PRO A 119 18.98 -17.94 -9.59
CA PRO A 119 20.00 -17.17 -10.32
C PRO A 119 19.61 -15.70 -10.55
N GLY A 120 18.33 -15.42 -10.89
CA GLY A 120 17.82 -14.06 -11.10
C GLY A 120 17.85 -13.22 -9.82
N VAL A 121 17.45 -13.78 -8.68
CA VAL A 121 17.51 -13.09 -7.38
C VAL A 121 18.95 -12.78 -7.01
N ARG A 122 19.85 -13.75 -7.13
CA ARG A 122 21.28 -13.58 -6.82
C ARG A 122 21.95 -12.54 -7.73
N ALA A 123 21.60 -12.50 -9.02
CA ALA A 123 22.21 -11.59 -9.98
C ALA A 123 21.66 -10.17 -9.91
N PHE A 124 20.36 -9.99 -9.59
CA PHE A 124 19.71 -8.68 -9.69
C PHE A 124 19.25 -8.11 -8.35
N TRP A 125 18.71 -8.92 -7.43
CA TRP A 125 18.14 -8.41 -6.18
C TRP A 125 19.20 -8.21 -5.11
N TRP A 126 20.11 -9.17 -4.97
CA TRP A 126 21.17 -9.09 -3.95
C TRP A 126 22.09 -7.88 -4.13
N PRO A 127 22.64 -7.57 -5.32
CA PRO A 127 23.44 -6.38 -5.51
C PRO A 127 22.69 -5.05 -5.29
N ARG A 128 21.36 -5.05 -5.53
CA ARG A 128 20.51 -3.90 -5.18
C ARG A 128 20.40 -3.74 -3.68
N PHE A 129 20.16 -4.85 -2.96
CA PHE A 129 20.09 -4.82 -1.50
C PHE A 129 21.41 -4.35 -0.88
N GLU A 130 22.57 -4.79 -1.36
CA GLU A 130 23.88 -4.32 -0.88
C GLU A 130 24.02 -2.79 -1.03
N ARG A 131 23.56 -2.22 -2.13
CA ARG A 131 23.58 -0.76 -2.32
C ARG A 131 22.61 -0.05 -1.39
N ILE A 132 21.41 -0.61 -1.19
CA ILE A 132 20.43 -0.11 -0.21
C ILE A 132 21.05 -0.15 1.19
N ALA A 133 21.68 -1.24 1.59
CA ALA A 133 22.26 -1.40 2.92
C ALA A 133 23.33 -0.32 3.23
N ARG A 134 24.20 -0.03 2.28
CA ARG A 134 25.21 1.06 2.44
C ARG A 134 24.53 2.41 2.60
N TRP A 135 23.63 2.74 1.70
CA TRP A 135 22.88 4.00 1.75
C TRP A 135 22.08 4.14 3.05
N PHE A 136 21.38 3.07 3.45
CA PHE A 136 20.59 3.04 4.68
C PHE A 136 21.45 3.32 5.92
N LEU A 137 22.61 2.69 6.03
CA LEU A 137 23.53 2.92 7.13
C LEU A 137 24.09 4.35 7.16
N ASP A 138 24.30 4.98 6.01
CA ASP A 138 24.69 6.38 5.95
C ASP A 138 23.57 7.29 6.50
N GLN A 139 22.30 7.00 6.17
CA GLN A 139 21.16 7.71 6.75
C GLN A 139 21.04 7.45 8.26
N GLU A 140 21.24 6.22 8.72
CA GLU A 140 21.21 5.88 10.15
C GLU A 140 22.28 6.65 10.95
N ARG A 141 23.49 6.79 10.43
CA ARG A 141 24.55 7.56 11.08
C ARG A 141 24.17 9.03 11.27
N LEU A 142 23.49 9.61 10.29
CA LEU A 142 23.02 10.99 10.33
C LEU A 142 21.82 11.18 11.27
N ARG A 143 20.92 10.20 11.31
CA ARG A 143 19.63 10.31 11.98
C ARG A 143 19.66 9.95 13.46
N ARG A 144 20.38 8.91 13.85
CA ARG A 144 20.42 8.38 15.21
C ARG A 144 20.75 9.38 16.31
N PRO A 145 21.68 10.33 16.12
CA PRO A 145 21.97 11.34 17.16
C PRO A 145 20.75 12.19 17.56
N GLY A 146 19.73 12.28 16.70
CA GLY A 146 18.49 13.02 16.97
C GLY A 146 17.32 12.17 17.47
N LEU A 147 17.53 10.88 17.74
CA LEU A 147 16.49 9.96 18.17
C LEU A 147 16.58 9.64 19.67
N THR A 148 15.43 9.47 20.31
CA THR A 148 15.32 8.91 21.68
C THR A 148 14.80 7.47 21.66
N ALA A 149 14.04 7.08 20.63
CA ALA A 149 13.59 5.72 20.40
C ALA A 149 13.25 5.50 18.93
N CYS A 150 13.23 4.22 18.53
CA CYS A 150 12.82 3.78 17.20
C CYS A 150 11.96 2.51 17.34
N ALA A 151 10.75 2.54 16.76
CA ALA A 151 9.86 1.39 16.68
C ALA A 151 9.69 0.98 15.21
N THR A 152 9.78 -0.33 14.93
CA THR A 152 9.71 -0.86 13.56
C THR A 152 8.63 -1.92 13.42
N GLU A 153 8.02 -2.02 12.23
CA GLU A 153 6.98 -3.01 11.90
C GLU A 153 5.85 -3.06 12.94
N ILE A 154 5.52 -1.87 13.50
CA ILE A 154 4.62 -1.74 14.63
C ILE A 154 3.17 -1.64 14.18
N LYS A 155 2.31 -2.42 14.83
CA LYS A 155 0.86 -2.39 14.59
C LYS A 155 0.22 -1.27 15.41
N GLY A 156 -0.70 -0.57 14.76
CA GLY A 156 -1.51 0.46 15.38
C GLY A 156 -2.96 0.40 14.93
N GLU A 157 -3.85 0.96 15.75
CA GLU A 157 -5.28 1.01 15.46
C GLU A 157 -5.94 2.26 16.03
N MET A 158 -7.03 2.68 15.40
CA MET A 158 -7.85 3.80 15.84
C MET A 158 -9.31 3.53 15.52
N ASN A 159 -10.19 3.73 16.51
CA ASN A 159 -11.62 3.68 16.31
C ASN A 159 -12.16 5.04 15.87
N LEU A 160 -12.96 5.04 14.82
CA LEU A 160 -13.69 6.19 14.31
C LEU A 160 -15.16 6.00 14.62
N SER A 161 -15.82 7.08 15.06
CA SER A 161 -17.28 7.12 15.17
C SER A 161 -17.87 7.26 13.78
N ALA A 162 -18.83 6.39 13.44
CA ALA A 162 -19.51 6.44 12.16
C ALA A 162 -21.01 6.15 12.32
N PRO A 163 -21.88 6.55 11.36
CA PRO A 163 -23.34 6.49 11.49
C PRO A 163 -23.88 5.11 11.89
N LEU A 164 -23.31 4.04 11.39
CA LEU A 164 -23.73 2.65 11.67
C LEU A 164 -22.87 1.93 12.70
N GLY A 165 -22.22 2.66 13.59
CA GLY A 165 -21.36 2.12 14.63
C GLY A 165 -19.86 2.32 14.35
N PRO A 166 -19.00 1.86 15.26
CA PRO A 166 -17.57 2.12 15.17
C PRO A 166 -16.94 1.50 13.92
N PHE A 167 -15.96 2.22 13.34
CA PHE A 167 -15.11 1.74 12.27
C PHE A 167 -13.68 1.66 12.77
N LEU A 168 -13.03 0.52 12.63
CA LEU A 168 -11.67 0.28 13.07
C LEU A 168 -10.69 0.49 11.92
N LEU A 169 -9.91 1.57 12.01
CA LEU A 169 -8.75 1.79 11.15
C LEU A 169 -7.54 1.08 11.74
N THR A 170 -6.82 0.30 10.94
CA THR A 170 -5.59 -0.36 11.36
C THR A 170 -4.40 0.08 10.49
N ALA A 171 -3.22 0.07 11.07
CA ALA A 171 -1.96 0.31 10.37
C ALA A 171 -0.90 -0.69 10.82
N LYS A 172 0.12 -0.85 9.98
CA LYS A 172 1.39 -1.44 10.33
C LYS A 172 2.44 -0.50 9.80
N ALA A 173 2.96 0.37 10.67
CA ALA A 173 3.97 1.34 10.30
C ALA A 173 5.33 0.65 10.16
N ASP A 174 6.04 0.90 9.06
CA ASP A 174 7.37 0.34 8.84
C ASP A 174 8.35 0.85 9.90
N ARG A 175 8.29 2.15 10.21
CA ARG A 175 9.12 2.77 11.23
C ARG A 175 8.48 4.04 11.81
N ILE A 176 8.56 4.16 13.14
CA ILE A 176 8.22 5.39 13.87
C ILE A 176 9.42 5.74 14.78
N ASP A 177 10.01 6.90 14.53
CA ASP A 177 11.06 7.45 15.37
C ASP A 177 10.49 8.46 16.36
N VAL A 178 10.97 8.41 17.61
CA VAL A 178 10.74 9.45 18.61
C VAL A 178 11.94 10.38 18.59
N LEU A 179 11.71 11.64 18.24
CA LEU A 179 12.77 12.63 18.11
C LEU A 179 13.13 13.24 19.47
N ALA A 180 14.30 13.86 19.56
CA ALA A 180 14.81 14.48 20.80
C ALA A 180 13.91 15.61 21.33
N ASP A 181 13.12 16.26 20.46
CA ASP A 181 12.13 17.28 20.84
C ASP A 181 10.77 16.68 21.29
N GLY A 182 10.68 15.36 21.36
CA GLY A 182 9.47 14.62 21.74
C GLY A 182 8.44 14.48 20.61
N THR A 183 8.71 14.97 19.40
CA THR A 183 7.83 14.74 18.25
C THR A 183 8.12 13.39 17.61
N LEU A 184 7.19 12.94 16.74
CA LEU A 184 7.30 11.68 16.01
C LEU A 184 7.67 11.93 14.55
N ALA A 185 8.49 11.04 13.99
CA ALA A 185 8.69 10.92 12.56
C ALA A 185 8.22 9.55 12.09
N ILE A 186 7.33 9.51 11.10
CA ILE A 186 6.82 8.27 10.52
C ILE A 186 7.47 8.07 9.16
N ILE A 187 8.04 6.89 8.96
CA ILE A 187 8.80 6.54 7.77
C ILE A 187 8.19 5.29 7.14
N ASP A 188 7.90 5.37 5.87
CA ASP A 188 7.43 4.25 5.05
C ASP A 188 8.47 3.92 3.98
N TYR A 189 8.90 2.67 3.93
CA TYR A 189 9.87 2.17 2.96
C TYR A 189 9.21 1.71 1.68
N LYS A 190 9.67 2.20 0.54
CA LYS A 190 9.16 1.82 -0.78
C LYS A 190 10.29 1.32 -1.68
N THR A 191 10.25 0.07 -2.09
CA THR A 191 11.19 -0.49 -3.10
C THR A 191 10.78 -0.17 -4.53
N GLY A 192 9.54 0.25 -4.73
CA GLY A 192 8.96 0.65 -6.01
C GLY A 192 8.76 2.15 -6.16
N SER A 193 7.58 2.53 -6.66
CA SER A 193 7.16 3.93 -6.79
C SER A 193 6.71 4.50 -5.45
N VAL A 194 7.04 5.76 -5.24
CA VAL A 194 6.58 6.56 -4.09
C VAL A 194 5.37 7.41 -4.54
N PRO A 195 4.34 7.58 -3.71
CA PRO A 195 3.26 8.53 -3.99
C PRO A 195 3.82 9.94 -4.18
N LYS A 196 3.31 10.67 -5.16
CA LYS A 196 3.72 12.06 -5.37
C LYS A 196 3.24 12.93 -4.21
N LYS A 197 4.06 13.91 -3.80
CA LYS A 197 3.71 14.85 -2.74
C LYS A 197 2.32 15.48 -2.94
N GLY A 198 2.01 15.93 -4.14
CA GLY A 198 0.69 16.48 -4.47
C GLY A 198 -0.46 15.48 -4.34
N GLU A 199 -0.23 14.18 -4.55
CA GLU A 199 -1.26 13.14 -4.33
C GLU A 199 -1.54 12.95 -2.85
N VAL A 200 -0.51 13.02 -2.00
CA VAL A 200 -0.67 12.96 -0.53
C VAL A 200 -1.40 14.19 -0.03
N GLU A 201 -0.98 15.38 -0.46
CA GLU A 201 -1.59 16.67 -0.07
C GLU A 201 -3.03 16.79 -0.57
N ALA A 202 -3.36 16.22 -1.73
CA ALA A 202 -4.73 16.14 -2.23
C ALA A 202 -5.57 15.03 -1.58
N GLY A 203 -5.00 14.26 -0.64
CA GLY A 203 -5.67 13.17 0.06
C GLY A 203 -5.88 11.91 -0.80
N LEU A 204 -5.22 11.79 -1.96
CA LEU A 204 -5.32 10.61 -2.84
C LEU A 204 -4.40 9.46 -2.42
N SER A 205 -3.45 9.72 -1.53
CA SER A 205 -2.56 8.71 -0.93
C SER A 205 -2.48 8.95 0.58
N PRO A 206 -3.52 8.53 1.34
CA PRO A 206 -3.70 8.92 2.73
C PRO A 206 -2.90 8.05 3.73
N GLN A 207 -2.10 7.08 3.30
CA GLN A 207 -1.41 6.12 4.16
C GLN A 207 -0.66 6.82 5.30
N LEU A 208 0.39 7.59 5.01
CA LEU A 208 1.20 8.27 6.04
C LEU A 208 0.38 9.27 6.89
N PRO A 209 -0.49 10.13 6.32
CA PRO A 209 -1.35 10.99 7.14
C PRO A 209 -2.29 10.24 8.09
N LEU A 210 -2.81 9.08 7.69
CA LEU A 210 -3.66 8.24 8.55
C LEU A 210 -2.84 7.52 9.62
N GLU A 211 -1.63 7.07 9.32
CA GLU A 211 -0.69 6.56 10.33
C GLU A 211 -0.35 7.65 11.35
N ALA A 212 -0.17 8.89 10.90
CA ALA A 212 0.02 10.03 11.79
C ALA A 212 -1.20 10.27 12.69
N ALA A 213 -2.42 10.15 12.17
CA ALA A 213 -3.64 10.26 12.96
C ALA A 213 -3.70 9.17 14.04
N ILE A 214 -3.37 7.92 13.69
CA ILE A 214 -3.28 6.81 14.66
C ILE A 214 -2.23 7.11 15.73
N ALA A 215 -1.04 7.60 15.37
CA ALA A 215 0.03 7.93 16.31
C ALA A 215 -0.37 9.06 17.27
N GLN A 216 -0.98 10.14 16.75
CA GLN A 216 -1.48 11.25 17.56
C GLN A 216 -2.64 10.85 18.49
N ALA A 217 -3.42 9.85 18.10
CA ALA A 217 -4.45 9.25 18.95
C ALA A 217 -3.87 8.31 20.03
N GLY A 218 -2.59 7.94 19.95
CA GLY A 218 -1.95 6.95 20.84
C GLY A 218 -2.27 5.50 20.46
N GLY A 219 -2.58 5.26 19.20
CA GLY A 219 -2.99 3.94 18.70
C GLY A 219 -1.84 2.96 18.45
N PHE A 220 -0.57 3.35 18.60
CA PHE A 220 0.59 2.45 18.52
C PHE A 220 1.11 2.15 19.92
N ALA A 221 1.01 0.90 20.38
CA ALA A 221 1.21 0.50 21.77
C ALA A 221 2.59 0.88 22.37
N SER A 222 3.66 0.86 21.58
CA SER A 222 5.02 1.15 22.06
C SER A 222 5.54 2.54 21.68
N VAL A 223 4.65 3.41 21.20
CA VAL A 223 4.99 4.78 20.77
C VAL A 223 4.24 5.76 21.65
N PRO A 224 4.91 6.78 22.20
CA PRO A 224 4.21 7.79 22.99
C PRO A 224 3.21 8.55 22.13
N ARG A 225 2.09 8.90 22.74
CA ARG A 225 1.14 9.83 22.12
C ARG A 225 1.79 11.20 21.99
N ALA A 226 2.14 11.61 20.78
CA ALA A 226 2.81 12.86 20.52
C ALA A 226 2.45 13.42 19.14
N ARG A 227 2.80 14.68 18.91
CA ARG A 227 2.64 15.34 17.60
C ARG A 227 3.59 14.69 16.59
N VAL A 228 3.10 14.43 15.39
CA VAL A 228 3.94 14.01 14.28
C VAL A 228 4.55 15.26 13.65
N GLY A 229 5.87 15.32 13.67
CA GLY A 229 6.67 16.43 13.13
C GLY A 229 7.20 16.16 11.73
N CYS A 230 7.28 14.88 11.33
CA CYS A 230 7.84 14.49 10.04
C CYS A 230 7.10 13.25 9.46
N LEU A 231 6.83 13.28 8.16
CA LEU A 231 6.35 12.15 7.36
C LEU A 231 7.30 11.96 6.19
N GLU A 232 7.83 10.76 6.02
CA GLU A 232 8.83 10.47 5.00
C GLU A 232 8.55 9.19 4.26
N TYR A 233 8.65 9.24 2.93
CA TYR A 233 8.84 8.04 2.13
C TYR A 233 10.34 7.85 1.87
N TRP A 234 10.85 6.69 2.22
CA TRP A 234 12.20 6.29 1.86
C TRP A 234 12.14 5.33 0.68
N ARG A 235 12.46 5.86 -0.50
CA ARG A 235 12.51 5.04 -1.70
C ARG A 235 13.83 4.26 -1.75
N LEU A 236 13.75 2.96 -1.61
CA LEU A 236 14.86 2.00 -1.57
C LEU A 236 14.96 1.25 -2.90
N SER A 237 15.40 1.93 -3.96
CA SER A 237 15.45 1.36 -5.32
C SER A 237 16.62 0.40 -5.53
N GLY A 238 17.71 0.60 -4.80
CA GLY A 238 18.99 -0.07 -5.04
C GLY A 238 19.61 0.25 -6.41
N GLY A 239 19.12 1.31 -7.09
CA GLY A 239 19.63 1.83 -8.35
C GLY A 239 20.74 2.88 -8.16
N ILE A 240 20.69 3.93 -8.97
CA ILE A 240 21.53 5.13 -8.85
C ILE A 240 20.60 6.35 -8.86
N PRO A 241 20.43 7.06 -7.72
CA PRO A 241 20.93 6.72 -6.38
C PRO A 241 20.24 5.48 -5.78
N PRO A 242 20.88 4.79 -4.80
CA PRO A 242 20.32 3.59 -4.18
C PRO A 242 19.07 3.83 -3.36
N GLY A 243 18.96 5.01 -2.77
CA GLY A 243 17.81 5.46 -2.00
C GLY A 243 17.61 6.96 -2.13
N THR A 244 16.38 7.42 -1.88
CA THR A 244 16.00 8.83 -1.77
C THR A 244 15.02 9.00 -0.62
N ILE A 245 15.02 10.15 0.04
CA ILE A 245 14.07 10.52 1.07
C ILE A 245 13.17 11.61 0.51
N GLU A 246 11.86 11.35 0.55
CA GLU A 246 10.84 12.29 0.14
C GLU A 246 10.02 12.71 1.36
N ALA A 247 10.31 13.90 1.87
CA ALA A 247 9.57 14.48 2.99
C ALA A 247 8.23 15.04 2.52
N ILE A 248 7.17 14.66 3.24
CA ILE A 248 5.81 15.16 3.05
C ILE A 248 5.54 16.25 4.09
N ASN A 249 4.79 17.27 3.71
CA ASN A 249 4.35 18.27 4.66
C ASN A 249 3.52 17.60 5.76
N SER A 250 4.04 17.60 6.99
CA SER A 250 3.43 16.97 8.16
C SER A 250 2.59 17.92 9.00
N GLY A 251 2.18 19.06 8.43
CA GLY A 251 1.34 20.04 9.14
C GLY A 251 0.09 19.40 9.74
N PRO A 252 -0.37 19.90 10.91
CA PRO A 252 -1.55 19.35 11.58
C PRO A 252 -2.79 19.36 10.70
N GLU A 253 -2.86 20.26 9.73
CA GLU A 253 -3.94 20.37 8.75
C GLU A 253 -4.03 19.15 7.83
N LEU A 254 -2.88 18.60 7.37
CA LEU A 254 -2.86 17.42 6.51
C LEU A 254 -3.40 16.21 7.26
N VAL A 255 -2.98 16.00 8.50
CA VAL A 255 -3.41 14.87 9.33
C VAL A 255 -4.90 14.98 9.65
N ALA A 256 -5.36 16.17 10.03
CA ALA A 256 -6.78 16.44 10.29
C ALA A 256 -7.65 16.25 9.02
N ALA A 257 -7.17 16.72 7.88
CA ALA A 257 -7.87 16.56 6.60
C ALA A 257 -8.01 15.10 6.20
N ALA A 258 -6.96 14.28 6.40
CA ALA A 258 -6.98 12.85 6.13
C ALA A 258 -7.97 12.11 7.04
N ALA A 259 -7.97 12.39 8.34
CA ALA A 259 -8.91 11.82 9.29
C ALA A 259 -10.37 12.19 8.94
N ALA A 260 -10.65 13.48 8.72
CA ALA A 260 -11.97 13.95 8.29
C ALA A 260 -12.38 13.38 6.92
N GLY A 261 -11.43 13.18 6.00
CA GLY A 261 -11.65 12.51 4.73
C GLY A 261 -12.12 11.07 4.90
N LEU A 262 -11.47 10.34 5.79
CA LEU A 262 -11.84 8.97 6.12
C LEU A 262 -13.23 8.90 6.79
N GLU A 263 -13.54 9.80 7.72
CA GLU A 263 -14.86 9.87 8.34
C GLU A 263 -15.97 10.09 7.30
N ARG A 264 -15.74 11.00 6.35
CA ARG A 264 -16.68 11.23 5.23
C ARG A 264 -16.81 10.00 4.32
N LEU A 265 -15.72 9.32 4.04
CA LEU A 265 -15.73 8.09 3.24
C LEU A 265 -16.56 7.00 3.92
N VAL A 266 -16.29 6.73 5.19
CA VAL A 266 -17.05 5.73 5.98
C VAL A 266 -18.53 6.12 6.04
N ALA A 267 -18.85 7.37 6.35
CA ALA A 267 -20.23 7.85 6.40
C ALA A 267 -20.95 7.74 5.05
N ALA A 268 -20.24 7.96 3.93
CA ALA A 268 -20.80 7.75 2.59
C ALA A 268 -21.16 6.29 2.34
N PHE A 269 -20.28 5.37 2.73
CA PHE A 269 -20.51 3.93 2.56
C PHE A 269 -21.37 3.30 3.68
N ASP A 270 -21.77 4.06 4.69
CA ASP A 270 -22.81 3.68 5.65
C ASP A 270 -24.22 3.88 5.08
N ARG A 271 -24.37 4.55 3.93
CA ARG A 271 -25.66 4.69 3.24
C ARG A 271 -25.88 3.53 2.29
N GLU A 272 -27.09 2.95 2.31
CA GLU A 272 -27.43 1.74 1.55
C GLU A 272 -27.26 1.94 0.04
N GLU A 273 -27.64 3.11 -0.47
CA GLU A 273 -27.60 3.46 -1.89
C GLU A 273 -26.18 3.69 -2.45
N THR A 274 -25.15 3.79 -1.60
CA THR A 274 -23.80 4.04 -2.07
C THR A 274 -23.19 2.80 -2.73
N PRO A 275 -22.88 2.85 -4.04
CA PRO A 275 -22.36 1.70 -4.76
C PRO A 275 -20.83 1.55 -4.57
N TYR A 276 -20.37 0.33 -4.64
CA TYR A 276 -18.94 -0.01 -4.76
C TYR A 276 -18.52 0.06 -6.24
N LEU A 277 -18.43 1.27 -6.76
CA LEU A 277 -18.15 1.53 -8.17
C LEU A 277 -16.70 1.15 -8.52
N SER A 278 -16.49 0.45 -9.63
CA SER A 278 -15.13 0.18 -10.13
C SER A 278 -14.52 1.46 -10.68
N GLN A 279 -13.32 1.81 -10.19
CA GLN A 279 -12.50 2.95 -10.65
C GLN A 279 -13.30 4.24 -10.89
N PRO A 280 -13.94 4.83 -9.87
CA PRO A 280 -14.79 6.01 -10.04
C PRO A 280 -14.05 7.21 -10.64
N ARG A 281 -12.72 7.23 -10.52
CA ARG A 281 -11.82 8.25 -11.08
C ARG A 281 -10.75 7.57 -11.91
N PRO A 282 -10.94 7.38 -13.22
CA PRO A 282 -9.98 6.64 -14.06
C PRO A 282 -8.55 7.21 -14.01
N ALA A 283 -8.38 8.53 -13.93
CA ALA A 283 -7.07 9.18 -13.80
C ALA A 283 -6.32 8.84 -12.49
N ALA A 284 -7.05 8.44 -11.45
CA ALA A 284 -6.49 8.05 -10.15
C ALA A 284 -6.58 6.53 -9.91
N ALA A 285 -6.98 5.77 -10.94
CA ALA A 285 -7.12 4.31 -10.83
C ALA A 285 -5.77 3.66 -10.49
N PRO A 286 -5.77 2.56 -9.72
CA PRO A 286 -4.56 1.82 -9.46
C PRO A 286 -4.02 1.23 -10.77
N ARG A 287 -2.69 1.28 -10.94
CA ARG A 287 -2.02 0.75 -12.14
C ARG A 287 -2.25 -0.75 -12.34
N TYR A 288 -2.44 -1.47 -11.25
CA TYR A 288 -2.72 -2.90 -11.20
C TYR A 288 -3.89 -3.15 -10.26
N SER A 289 -4.82 -4.01 -10.67
CA SER A 289 -5.94 -4.45 -9.86
C SER A 289 -6.16 -5.94 -10.09
N ASP A 290 -6.12 -6.72 -9.02
CA ASP A 290 -6.43 -8.16 -9.06
C ASP A 290 -7.85 -8.43 -9.57
N TYR A 291 -8.72 -7.44 -9.46
CA TYR A 291 -10.14 -7.54 -9.82
C TYR A 291 -10.49 -6.84 -11.13
N GLY A 292 -9.50 -6.33 -11.88
CA GLY A 292 -9.74 -5.63 -13.14
C GLY A 292 -10.46 -6.48 -14.20
N HIS A 293 -10.15 -7.78 -14.24
CA HIS A 293 -10.83 -8.73 -15.12
C HIS A 293 -12.26 -9.01 -14.65
N LEU A 294 -12.48 -9.20 -13.34
CA LEU A 294 -13.80 -9.39 -12.76
C LEU A 294 -14.70 -8.16 -12.98
N ALA A 295 -14.13 -6.96 -12.84
CA ALA A 295 -14.81 -5.70 -13.11
C ALA A 295 -14.98 -5.40 -14.60
N ARG A 296 -14.45 -6.25 -15.50
CA ARG A 296 -14.53 -6.11 -16.96
C ARG A 296 -14.05 -4.72 -17.44
N ILE A 297 -12.99 -4.18 -16.81
CA ILE A 297 -12.52 -2.81 -17.04
C ILE A 297 -12.26 -2.54 -18.51
N LYS A 298 -11.59 -3.48 -19.22
CA LYS A 298 -11.24 -3.32 -20.63
C LYS A 298 -12.46 -3.17 -21.55
N GLU A 299 -13.60 -3.70 -21.14
CA GLU A 299 -14.79 -3.72 -21.97
C GLU A 299 -15.59 -2.42 -21.87
N TRP A 300 -15.87 -1.95 -20.64
CA TRP A 300 -16.60 -0.71 -20.48
C TRP A 300 -15.73 0.55 -20.66
N SER A 301 -14.39 0.46 -20.46
CA SER A 301 -13.50 1.62 -20.69
C SER A 301 -13.23 1.87 -22.16
N ALA A 302 -13.20 0.84 -23.01
CA ALA A 302 -13.04 1.00 -24.46
C ALA A 302 -14.24 1.71 -25.11
N GLY A 303 -15.45 1.53 -24.57
CA GLY A 303 -16.65 2.20 -25.09
C GLY A 303 -16.78 3.68 -24.67
N ALA A 304 -15.96 4.15 -23.72
CA ALA A 304 -16.00 5.54 -23.27
C ALA A 304 -15.14 6.49 -24.11
N GLU A 305 -14.30 5.98 -25.00
CA GLU A 305 -13.46 6.79 -25.91
C GLU A 305 -14.18 7.20 -27.20
N ASP A 306 -15.33 6.57 -27.52
CA ASP A 306 -16.09 6.87 -28.75
C ASP A 306 -17.18 7.97 -28.61
N ASP A 307 -17.43 8.46 -27.39
CA ASP A 307 -18.44 9.51 -27.11
C ASP A 307 -17.84 10.91 -26.82
N GLY A 308 -16.61 11.19 -27.25
CA GLY A 308 -15.88 12.47 -27.03
C GLY A 308 -15.70 13.30 -28.28
#